data_5478dc415615d000b10d77c3320ff80d
#
_entry.id   5478dc415615d000b10d77c3320ff80d
#
_cell.length_a   1.000
_cell.length_b   1.000
_cell.length_c   1.000
_cell.angle_alpha   90.00
_cell.angle_beta   90.00
_cell.angle_gamma   90.00
#
_symmetry.space_group_name_H-M   'P 1'
#
loop_
_entity.id
_entity.type
_entity.pdbx_description
1 polymer ?
#
loop_
_entity_poly.entity_id
_entity_poly.type
_entity_poly.pdbx_seq_one_letter_code
_entity_poly.pdbx_strand_id
1 'polypeptide(L)'
;TAVTTGSGLVTLAVPSSLNSAMEAKTTEVMTVPLSDRNGRISAGAIDEILKRVDKADTVLIGPGLGRCDDVSEVVESVLEYSKVPVIIDADGINAVAENMKALSSCTCPVIFTPHTVEMSRLTGLEREYIEDNRLVTAKEFAEENGVTLILKGHHTIVTGQDGEQYINITGNSGLATGGSGDVLAGTVASLVSRGINETVASAMAVYIHGLAGDIAKDKYGIESVTASKVMECIP
;
A
#
# COMPACT_ATOMS: atom_id res chain seq x y z
N THR A 1 -6.52 -2.25 10.20
CA THR A 1 -5.08 -2.17 10.53
C THR A 1 -4.66 -0.77 10.92
N ALA A 2 -4.83 0.27 10.08
CA ALA A 2 -4.34 1.62 10.37
C ALA A 2 -4.76 2.15 11.75
N VAL A 3 -6.01 1.92 12.16
CA VAL A 3 -6.50 2.27 13.51
C VAL A 3 -5.73 1.49 14.58
N THR A 4 -5.55 0.19 14.41
CA THR A 4 -4.85 -0.67 15.41
C THR A 4 -3.36 -0.36 15.52
N THR A 5 -2.77 0.27 14.51
CA THR A 5 -1.36 0.69 14.51
C THR A 5 -1.16 2.15 14.90
N GLY A 6 -2.23 2.85 15.33
CA GLY A 6 -2.15 4.15 15.98
C GLY A 6 -2.56 5.37 15.17
N SER A 7 -3.20 5.20 13.99
CA SER A 7 -3.85 6.32 13.31
C SER A 7 -5.06 6.79 14.13
N GLY A 8 -5.14 8.11 14.40
CA GLY A 8 -6.23 8.69 15.18
C GLY A 8 -7.58 8.65 14.45
N LEU A 9 -7.58 9.01 13.17
CA LEU A 9 -8.76 8.98 12.30
C LEU A 9 -8.43 8.27 11.00
N VAL A 10 -9.29 7.35 10.59
CA VAL A 10 -9.17 6.63 9.31
C VAL A 10 -10.47 6.81 8.53
N THR A 11 -10.36 7.24 7.29
CA THR A 11 -11.47 7.36 6.36
C THR A 11 -11.29 6.39 5.21
N LEU A 12 -12.27 5.51 5.00
CA LEU A 12 -12.33 4.57 3.89
C LEU A 12 -13.29 5.13 2.82
N ALA A 13 -12.73 5.55 1.72
CA ALA A 13 -13.49 6.00 0.55
C ALA A 13 -13.83 4.78 -0.33
N VAL A 14 -15.11 4.59 -0.60
CA VAL A 14 -15.63 3.41 -1.29
C VAL A 14 -16.66 3.79 -2.36
N PRO A 15 -16.87 2.93 -3.37
CA PRO A 15 -17.99 3.11 -4.29
C PRO A 15 -19.30 3.31 -3.54
N SER A 16 -20.12 4.29 -3.96
CA SER A 16 -21.38 4.64 -3.27
C SER A 16 -22.33 3.45 -3.16
N SER A 17 -22.34 2.59 -4.17
CA SER A 17 -23.11 1.34 -4.18
C SER A 17 -22.70 0.32 -3.11
N LEU A 18 -21.48 0.42 -2.57
CA LEU A 18 -20.95 -0.47 -1.54
C LEU A 18 -20.93 0.16 -0.13
N ASN A 19 -21.23 1.46 -0.01
CA ASN A 19 -21.04 2.21 1.24
C ASN A 19 -21.80 1.60 2.42
N SER A 20 -23.08 1.29 2.26
CA SER A 20 -23.90 0.71 3.34
C SER A 20 -23.37 -0.64 3.85
N ALA A 21 -22.80 -1.46 2.95
CA ALA A 21 -22.19 -2.73 3.33
C ALA A 21 -20.90 -2.50 4.11
N MET A 22 -20.12 -1.48 3.75
CA MET A 22 -18.89 -1.15 4.44
C MET A 22 -19.15 -0.48 5.79
N GLU A 23 -20.11 0.41 5.90
CA GLU A 23 -20.56 0.98 7.19
C GLU A 23 -20.97 -0.10 8.19
N ALA A 24 -21.66 -1.13 7.73
CA ALA A 24 -22.07 -2.24 8.59
C ALA A 24 -20.88 -3.12 9.06
N LYS A 25 -19.75 -3.09 8.37
CA LYS A 25 -18.55 -3.89 8.67
C LYS A 25 -17.49 -3.13 9.46
N THR A 26 -17.52 -1.81 9.43
CA THR A 26 -16.51 -0.97 10.09
C THR A 26 -17.09 -0.36 11.36
N THR A 27 -16.32 -0.35 12.44
CA THR A 27 -16.73 0.23 13.72
C THR A 27 -16.00 1.54 13.98
N GLU A 28 -14.69 1.56 13.86
CA GLU A 28 -13.84 2.71 14.16
C GLU A 28 -13.42 3.50 12.90
N VAL A 29 -13.67 2.94 11.71
CA VAL A 29 -13.30 3.55 10.44
C VAL A 29 -14.52 4.27 9.84
N MET A 30 -14.39 5.55 9.55
CA MET A 30 -15.39 6.32 8.84
C MET A 30 -15.43 5.90 7.37
N THR A 31 -16.62 5.81 6.79
CA THR A 31 -16.78 5.55 5.37
C THR A 31 -17.22 6.81 4.62
N VAL A 32 -16.81 6.92 3.36
CA VAL A 32 -17.21 8.01 2.46
C VAL A 32 -17.64 7.41 1.13
N PRO A 33 -18.91 7.61 0.74
CA PRO A 33 -19.39 7.19 -0.57
C PRO A 33 -18.79 8.07 -1.67
N LEU A 34 -18.20 7.45 -2.69
CA LEU A 34 -17.68 8.10 -3.88
C LEU A 34 -18.53 7.74 -5.10
N SER A 35 -18.58 8.66 -6.06
CA SER A 35 -19.21 8.37 -7.37
C SER A 35 -18.66 7.10 -7.98
N ASP A 36 -19.54 6.19 -8.38
CA ASP A 36 -19.17 4.89 -8.91
C ASP A 36 -19.88 4.54 -10.21
N ARG A 37 -19.27 3.61 -10.93
CA ARG A 37 -19.83 2.95 -12.11
C ARG A 37 -19.62 1.44 -11.98
N ASN A 38 -20.71 0.68 -11.96
CA ASN A 38 -20.67 -0.79 -11.84
C ASN A 38 -19.89 -1.28 -10.60
N GLY A 39 -20.02 -0.60 -9.45
CA GLY A 39 -19.36 -0.96 -8.20
C GLY A 39 -17.86 -0.63 -8.15
N ARG A 40 -17.36 0.21 -9.06
CA ARG A 40 -15.98 0.74 -9.07
C ARG A 40 -16.00 2.24 -8.99
N ILE A 41 -15.02 2.83 -8.33
CA ILE A 41 -14.85 4.29 -8.29
C ILE A 41 -14.72 4.80 -9.73
N SER A 42 -15.45 5.86 -10.06
CA SER A 42 -15.41 6.51 -11.36
C SER A 42 -14.58 7.80 -11.32
N ALA A 43 -14.12 8.27 -12.48
CA ALA A 43 -13.43 9.56 -12.61
C ALA A 43 -14.26 10.75 -12.06
N GLY A 44 -15.59 10.63 -12.06
CA GLY A 44 -16.48 11.63 -11.43
C GLY A 44 -16.32 11.79 -9.92
N ALA A 45 -15.53 10.92 -9.25
CA ALA A 45 -15.19 11.02 -7.84
C ALA A 45 -13.95 11.89 -7.56
N ILE A 46 -13.17 12.28 -8.58
CA ILE A 46 -11.86 12.92 -8.42
C ILE A 46 -11.96 14.15 -7.53
N ASP A 47 -12.87 15.09 -7.79
CA ASP A 47 -13.01 16.32 -6.99
C ASP A 47 -13.29 16.05 -5.51
N GLU A 48 -14.09 15.00 -5.21
CA GLU A 48 -14.38 14.62 -3.83
C GLU A 48 -13.19 13.96 -3.17
N ILE A 49 -12.45 13.13 -3.91
CA ILE A 49 -11.20 12.49 -3.44
C ILE A 49 -10.17 13.57 -3.09
N LEU A 50 -9.90 14.51 -3.98
CA LEU A 50 -8.91 15.57 -3.78
C LEU A 50 -9.25 16.47 -2.59
N LYS A 51 -10.52 16.78 -2.36
CA LYS A 51 -10.96 17.49 -1.14
C LYS A 51 -10.67 16.71 0.15
N ARG A 52 -10.59 15.37 0.08
CA ARG A 52 -10.23 14.52 1.22
C ARG A 52 -8.71 14.43 1.38
N VAL A 53 -7.98 14.35 0.27
CA VAL A 53 -6.52 14.40 0.26
C VAL A 53 -5.99 15.65 0.95
N ASP A 54 -6.60 16.82 0.71
CA ASP A 54 -6.24 18.10 1.37
C ASP A 54 -6.31 18.06 2.91
N LYS A 55 -7.06 17.14 3.48
CA LYS A 55 -7.29 17.03 4.92
C LYS A 55 -6.62 15.83 5.55
N ALA A 56 -5.91 15.04 4.75
CA ALA A 56 -5.26 13.83 5.19
C ALA A 56 -3.79 14.12 5.55
N ASP A 57 -3.23 13.33 6.45
CA ASP A 57 -1.80 13.29 6.73
C ASP A 57 -1.07 12.30 5.80
N THR A 58 -1.80 11.35 5.23
CA THR A 58 -1.31 10.38 4.25
C THR A 58 -2.46 9.75 3.47
N VAL A 59 -2.17 9.25 2.29
CA VAL A 59 -3.13 8.55 1.43
C VAL A 59 -2.63 7.14 1.14
N LEU A 60 -3.50 6.14 1.30
CA LEU A 60 -3.28 4.79 0.79
C LEU A 60 -4.27 4.54 -0.35
N ILE A 61 -3.76 4.20 -1.52
CA ILE A 61 -4.56 3.96 -2.72
C ILE A 61 -4.15 2.67 -3.41
N GLY A 62 -5.13 1.90 -3.88
CA GLY A 62 -4.88 0.72 -4.69
C GLY A 62 -5.65 -0.53 -4.29
N PRO A 63 -5.63 -0.97 -3.02
CA PRO A 63 -6.31 -2.19 -2.65
C PRO A 63 -7.78 -2.22 -3.07
N GLY A 64 -8.14 -3.21 -3.91
CA GLY A 64 -9.53 -3.43 -4.32
C GLY A 64 -10.13 -2.43 -5.31
N LEU A 65 -9.36 -1.54 -5.90
CA LEU A 65 -9.87 -0.57 -6.89
C LEU A 65 -10.34 -1.21 -8.19
N GLY A 66 -9.75 -2.35 -8.56
CA GLY A 66 -9.92 -2.95 -9.89
C GLY A 66 -9.09 -2.21 -10.96
N ARG A 67 -9.28 -2.61 -12.23
CA ARG A 67 -8.54 -2.03 -13.35
C ARG A 67 -9.52 -1.50 -14.38
N CYS A 68 -9.44 -0.22 -14.67
CA CYS A 68 -10.14 0.48 -15.76
C CYS A 68 -9.60 1.90 -15.87
N ASP A 69 -9.89 2.57 -16.98
CA ASP A 69 -9.42 3.93 -17.27
C ASP A 69 -9.79 4.92 -16.14
N ASP A 70 -11.03 4.84 -15.62
CA ASP A 70 -11.48 5.69 -14.51
C ASP A 70 -10.57 5.53 -13.27
N VAL A 71 -10.10 4.32 -12.95
CA VAL A 71 -9.20 4.07 -11.81
C VAL A 71 -7.81 4.65 -12.08
N SER A 72 -7.29 4.48 -13.30
CA SER A 72 -6.00 5.06 -13.70
C SER A 72 -6.04 6.58 -13.58
N GLU A 73 -7.10 7.23 -14.07
CA GLU A 73 -7.31 8.68 -13.96
C GLU A 73 -7.38 9.15 -12.49
N VAL A 74 -8.05 8.40 -11.61
CA VAL A 74 -8.11 8.69 -10.17
C VAL A 74 -6.73 8.61 -9.53
N VAL A 75 -5.96 7.54 -9.82
CA VAL A 75 -4.60 7.37 -9.25
C VAL A 75 -3.66 8.47 -9.72
N GLU A 76 -3.68 8.79 -11.02
CA GLU A 76 -2.89 9.88 -11.61
C GLU A 76 -3.25 11.24 -10.97
N SER A 77 -4.54 11.54 -10.84
CA SER A 77 -5.01 12.79 -10.22
C SER A 77 -4.56 12.92 -8.75
N VAL A 78 -4.58 11.82 -7.98
CA VAL A 78 -4.09 11.82 -6.61
C VAL A 78 -2.59 12.07 -6.55
N LEU A 79 -1.81 11.44 -7.42
CA LEU A 79 -0.36 11.64 -7.49
C LEU A 79 0.02 13.07 -7.87
N GLU A 80 -0.66 13.64 -8.86
CA GLU A 80 -0.39 15.00 -9.33
C GLU A 80 -0.75 16.07 -8.28
N TYR A 81 -1.86 15.85 -7.56
CA TYR A 81 -2.41 16.85 -6.65
C TYR A 81 -1.86 16.74 -5.23
N SER A 82 -1.51 15.55 -4.75
CA SER A 82 -1.16 15.31 -3.35
C SER A 82 0.08 16.09 -2.92
N LYS A 83 0.02 16.62 -1.70
CA LYS A 83 1.15 17.23 -0.99
C LYS A 83 1.56 16.41 0.24
N VAL A 84 0.80 15.38 0.54
CA VAL A 84 1.06 14.44 1.63
C VAL A 84 1.53 13.10 1.08
N PRO A 85 2.25 12.29 1.86
CA PRO A 85 2.74 11.00 1.38
C PRO A 85 1.63 10.11 0.82
N VAL A 86 1.89 9.47 -0.32
CA VAL A 86 0.98 8.53 -0.99
C VAL A 86 1.57 7.13 -0.98
N ILE A 87 0.85 6.19 -0.39
CA ILE A 87 1.17 4.76 -0.45
C ILE A 87 0.38 4.13 -1.58
N ILE A 88 1.07 3.44 -2.48
CA ILE A 88 0.49 2.80 -3.66
C ILE A 88 0.68 1.29 -3.54
N ASP A 89 -0.42 0.54 -3.52
CA ASP A 89 -0.42 -0.92 -3.43
C ASP A 89 -1.36 -1.53 -4.48
N ALA A 90 -1.19 -2.78 -4.80
CA ALA A 90 -2.09 -3.62 -5.59
C ALA A 90 -2.53 -2.96 -6.95
N ASP A 91 -3.83 -2.70 -7.13
CA ASP A 91 -4.34 -2.12 -8.38
C ASP A 91 -3.84 -0.69 -8.63
N GLY A 92 -3.48 0.06 -7.58
CA GLY A 92 -2.81 1.35 -7.71
C GLY A 92 -1.44 1.22 -8.38
N ILE A 93 -0.67 0.18 -8.02
CA ILE A 93 0.61 -0.14 -8.68
C ILE A 93 0.38 -0.47 -10.16
N ASN A 94 -0.68 -1.24 -10.47
CA ASN A 94 -1.00 -1.57 -11.85
C ASN A 94 -1.36 -0.31 -12.67
N ALA A 95 -2.12 0.62 -12.09
CA ALA A 95 -2.47 1.88 -12.75
C ALA A 95 -1.22 2.72 -13.06
N VAL A 96 -0.29 2.85 -12.10
CA VAL A 96 0.98 3.58 -12.32
C VAL A 96 1.86 2.87 -13.36
N ALA A 97 1.90 1.53 -13.36
CA ALA A 97 2.70 0.77 -14.33
C ALA A 97 2.22 0.99 -15.79
N GLU A 98 0.95 1.32 -16.01
CA GLU A 98 0.41 1.69 -17.32
C GLU A 98 0.87 3.08 -17.77
N ASN A 99 1.14 4.00 -16.82
CA ASN A 99 1.62 5.36 -17.10
C ASN A 99 2.62 5.85 -16.04
N MET A 100 3.86 5.37 -16.11
CA MET A 100 4.96 5.78 -15.21
C MET A 100 5.25 7.28 -15.22
N LYS A 101 4.81 8.00 -16.27
CA LYS A 101 5.00 9.46 -16.36
C LYS A 101 4.23 10.23 -15.29
N ALA A 102 3.17 9.64 -14.72
CA ALA A 102 2.44 10.23 -13.60
C ALA A 102 3.34 10.52 -12.39
N LEU A 103 4.41 9.74 -12.18
CA LEU A 103 5.39 10.00 -11.13
C LEU A 103 6.22 11.26 -11.37
N SER A 104 6.45 11.64 -12.61
CA SER A 104 7.29 12.81 -12.95
C SER A 104 6.65 14.15 -12.56
N SER A 105 5.32 14.19 -12.42
CA SER A 105 4.56 15.36 -11.93
C SER A 105 4.30 15.34 -10.43
N CYS A 106 4.58 14.22 -9.76
CA CYS A 106 4.37 14.07 -8.34
C CYS A 106 5.40 14.86 -7.54
N THR A 107 4.92 15.66 -6.57
CA THR A 107 5.77 16.46 -5.67
C THR A 107 5.74 15.95 -4.22
N CYS A 108 4.91 14.97 -3.92
CA CYS A 108 4.81 14.36 -2.60
C CYS A 108 5.68 13.11 -2.49
N PRO A 109 6.03 12.67 -1.27
CA PRO A 109 6.66 11.37 -1.07
C PRO A 109 5.75 10.24 -1.54
N VAL A 110 6.31 9.29 -2.29
CA VAL A 110 5.58 8.10 -2.77
C VAL A 110 6.22 6.83 -2.23
N ILE A 111 5.38 5.91 -1.77
CA ILE A 111 5.79 4.59 -1.27
C ILE A 111 5.08 3.53 -2.10
N PHE A 112 5.84 2.66 -2.74
CA PHE A 112 5.32 1.49 -3.45
C PHE A 112 5.49 0.22 -2.64
N THR A 113 4.50 -0.68 -2.71
CA THR A 113 4.55 -1.97 -2.01
C THR A 113 4.39 -3.18 -2.96
N PRO A 114 5.17 -3.28 -4.05
CA PRO A 114 5.00 -4.34 -5.03
C PRO A 114 5.46 -5.71 -4.51
N HIS A 115 4.74 -6.77 -4.90
CA HIS A 115 5.32 -8.11 -5.00
C HIS A 115 6.03 -8.27 -6.36
N THR A 116 6.77 -9.36 -6.57
CA THR A 116 7.58 -9.57 -7.78
C THR A 116 6.82 -9.37 -9.10
N VAL A 117 5.55 -9.80 -9.16
CA VAL A 117 4.73 -9.64 -10.39
C VAL A 117 4.36 -8.18 -10.65
N GLU A 118 4.05 -7.41 -9.61
CA GLU A 118 3.80 -5.97 -9.69
C GLU A 118 5.08 -5.23 -10.05
N MET A 119 6.21 -5.63 -9.45
CA MET A 119 7.52 -5.08 -9.78
C MET A 119 7.90 -5.31 -11.25
N SER A 120 7.62 -6.51 -11.78
CA SER A 120 7.81 -6.83 -13.20
C SER A 120 7.01 -5.89 -14.12
N ARG A 121 5.79 -5.51 -13.72
CA ARG A 121 4.98 -4.55 -14.51
C ARG A 121 5.53 -3.12 -14.43
N LEU A 122 6.01 -2.71 -13.26
CA LEU A 122 6.61 -1.37 -13.08
C LEU A 122 7.91 -1.20 -13.87
N THR A 123 8.75 -2.25 -13.90
CA THR A 123 10.09 -2.19 -14.49
C THR A 123 10.17 -2.72 -15.92
N GLY A 124 9.20 -3.54 -16.34
CA GLY A 124 9.28 -4.31 -17.58
C GLY A 124 10.26 -5.48 -17.54
N LEU A 125 10.92 -5.74 -16.41
CA LEU A 125 11.87 -6.83 -16.24
C LEU A 125 11.16 -8.18 -16.05
N GLU A 126 11.81 -9.27 -16.46
CA GLU A 126 11.32 -10.62 -16.22
C GLU A 126 11.36 -10.98 -14.73
N ARG A 127 10.39 -11.80 -14.30
CA ARG A 127 10.24 -12.16 -12.88
C ARG A 127 11.45 -12.90 -12.34
N GLU A 128 11.99 -13.82 -13.09
CA GLU A 128 13.19 -14.58 -12.73
C GLU A 128 14.39 -13.66 -12.50
N TYR A 129 14.56 -12.67 -13.37
CA TYR A 129 15.61 -11.66 -13.20
C TYR A 129 15.44 -10.88 -11.90
N ILE A 130 14.20 -10.44 -11.59
CA ILE A 130 13.90 -9.70 -10.35
C ILE A 130 14.18 -10.57 -9.12
N GLU A 131 13.77 -11.85 -9.13
CA GLU A 131 14.00 -12.75 -7.99
C GLU A 131 15.51 -12.99 -7.74
N ASP A 132 16.29 -13.11 -8.78
CA ASP A 132 17.74 -13.30 -8.68
C ASP A 132 18.49 -12.01 -8.30
N ASN A 133 17.90 -10.84 -8.58
CA ASN A 133 18.55 -9.52 -8.42
C ASN A 133 17.76 -8.56 -7.55
N ARG A 134 17.02 -9.03 -6.56
CA ARG A 134 16.05 -8.24 -5.76
C ARG A 134 16.63 -6.94 -5.18
N LEU A 135 17.83 -6.99 -4.60
CA LEU A 135 18.48 -5.82 -3.99
C LEU A 135 18.80 -4.76 -5.05
N VAL A 136 19.40 -5.17 -6.15
CA VAL A 136 19.79 -4.25 -7.23
C VAL A 136 18.55 -3.65 -7.87
N THR A 137 17.57 -4.47 -8.24
CA THR A 137 16.33 -4.00 -8.87
C THR A 137 15.55 -3.04 -7.97
N ALA A 138 15.48 -3.33 -6.67
CA ALA A 138 14.81 -2.45 -5.72
C ALA A 138 15.53 -1.11 -5.58
N LYS A 139 16.86 -1.13 -5.56
CA LYS A 139 17.68 0.07 -5.43
C LYS A 139 17.55 0.97 -6.67
N GLU A 140 17.80 0.41 -7.85
CA GLU A 140 17.71 1.14 -9.11
C GLU A 140 16.33 1.80 -9.28
N PHE A 141 15.25 1.05 -9.04
CA PHE A 141 13.90 1.59 -9.17
C PHE A 141 13.63 2.74 -8.19
N ALA A 142 14.04 2.59 -6.92
CA ALA A 142 13.81 3.60 -5.89
C ALA A 142 14.59 4.91 -6.19
N GLU A 143 15.87 4.79 -6.55
CA GLU A 143 16.73 5.93 -6.88
C GLU A 143 16.27 6.63 -8.18
N GLU A 144 15.99 5.88 -9.24
CA GLU A 144 15.58 6.45 -10.55
C GLU A 144 14.25 7.20 -10.49
N ASN A 145 13.31 6.73 -9.64
CA ASN A 145 11.98 7.33 -9.54
C ASN A 145 11.82 8.24 -8.31
N GLY A 146 12.82 8.35 -7.43
CA GLY A 146 12.78 9.17 -6.23
C GLY A 146 11.70 8.72 -5.22
N VAL A 147 11.52 7.40 -5.05
CA VAL A 147 10.44 6.81 -4.25
C VAL A 147 10.98 5.89 -3.15
N THR A 148 10.18 5.62 -2.13
CA THR A 148 10.42 4.50 -1.22
C THR A 148 9.76 3.25 -1.78
N LEU A 149 10.48 2.13 -1.78
CA LEU A 149 10.01 0.85 -2.31
C LEU A 149 10.01 -0.24 -1.24
N ILE A 150 8.92 -0.97 -1.12
CA ILE A 150 8.78 -2.20 -0.32
C ILE A 150 8.63 -3.37 -1.28
N LEU A 151 9.72 -4.03 -1.68
CA LEU A 151 9.66 -5.21 -2.53
C LEU A 151 9.30 -6.44 -1.69
N LYS A 152 8.01 -6.79 -1.71
CA LYS A 152 7.44 -7.90 -0.92
C LYS A 152 8.01 -9.25 -1.33
N GLY A 153 8.17 -10.16 -0.38
CA GLY A 153 8.64 -11.54 -0.59
C GLY A 153 9.33 -12.09 0.66
N HIS A 154 9.92 -13.28 0.53
CA HIS A 154 10.83 -13.79 1.55
C HIS A 154 12.01 -12.82 1.69
N HIS A 155 12.30 -12.36 2.91
CA HIS A 155 13.20 -11.24 3.16
C HIS A 155 12.76 -9.98 2.39
N THR A 156 11.59 -9.45 2.71
CA THR A 156 11.10 -8.19 2.14
C THR A 156 12.18 -7.11 2.23
N ILE A 157 12.43 -6.43 1.11
CA ILE A 157 13.42 -5.37 0.99
C ILE A 157 12.69 -4.03 1.01
N VAL A 158 13.14 -3.14 1.89
CA VAL A 158 12.72 -1.72 1.88
C VAL A 158 13.89 -0.89 1.37
N THR A 159 13.64 -0.07 0.37
CA THR A 159 14.65 0.81 -0.22
C THR A 159 14.16 2.24 -0.20
N GLY A 160 14.95 3.13 0.37
CA GLY A 160 14.70 4.57 0.36
C GLY A 160 15.07 5.20 -0.99
N GLN A 161 14.57 6.41 -1.23
CA GLN A 161 14.87 7.21 -2.43
C GLN A 161 16.37 7.54 -2.60
N ASP A 162 17.16 7.43 -1.53
CA ASP A 162 18.61 7.62 -1.49
C ASP A 162 19.39 6.30 -1.67
N GLY A 163 18.69 5.20 -1.92
CA GLY A 163 19.26 3.86 -2.10
C GLY A 163 19.63 3.14 -0.80
N GLU A 164 19.32 3.70 0.39
CA GLU A 164 19.46 2.98 1.66
C GLU A 164 18.53 1.77 1.69
N GLN A 165 19.03 0.61 2.12
CA GLN A 165 18.27 -0.64 2.08
C GLN A 165 18.17 -1.32 3.44
N TYR A 166 16.96 -1.80 3.77
CA TYR A 166 16.68 -2.63 4.91
C TYR A 166 16.14 -3.99 4.45
N ILE A 167 16.70 -5.07 4.98
CA ILE A 167 16.25 -6.43 4.70
C ILE A 167 15.52 -6.96 5.94
N ASN A 168 14.25 -7.29 5.78
CA ASN A 168 13.44 -7.82 6.86
C ASN A 168 13.75 -9.30 7.12
N ILE A 169 13.90 -9.66 8.39
CA ILE A 169 14.20 -11.02 8.84
C ILE A 169 13.04 -11.66 9.63
N THR A 170 11.92 -10.96 9.82
CA THR A 170 10.73 -11.47 10.49
C THR A 170 9.70 -11.99 9.49
N GLY A 171 8.75 -12.79 9.97
CA GLY A 171 7.68 -13.34 9.17
C GLY A 171 7.92 -14.79 8.74
N ASN A 172 6.87 -15.39 8.24
CA ASN A 172 6.85 -16.78 7.83
C ASN A 172 5.94 -17.00 6.61
N SER A 173 5.96 -18.20 6.04
CA SER A 173 5.18 -18.53 4.85
C SER A 173 3.66 -18.44 5.03
N GLY A 174 3.13 -18.44 6.25
CA GLY A 174 1.72 -18.21 6.55
C GLY A 174 1.25 -16.81 6.13
N LEU A 175 2.17 -15.83 5.98
CA LEU A 175 1.84 -14.51 5.46
C LEU A 175 1.52 -14.50 3.96
N ALA A 176 1.76 -15.60 3.23
CA ALA A 176 1.36 -15.75 1.83
C ALA A 176 -0.16 -16.03 1.72
N THR A 177 -0.98 -15.20 2.35
CA THR A 177 -2.44 -15.29 2.38
C THR A 177 -3.08 -14.01 1.85
N GLY A 178 -4.29 -14.12 1.29
CA GLY A 178 -5.02 -12.95 0.79
C GLY A 178 -5.29 -11.91 1.87
N GLY A 179 -5.08 -10.64 1.58
CA GLY A 179 -5.25 -9.52 2.50
C GLY A 179 -4.05 -9.22 3.41
N SER A 180 -3.01 -10.06 3.42
CA SER A 180 -1.79 -9.80 4.19
C SER A 180 -1.07 -8.54 3.70
N GLY A 181 -1.06 -8.28 2.39
CA GLY A 181 -0.56 -7.04 1.80
C GLY A 181 -1.33 -5.82 2.27
N ASP A 182 -2.66 -5.91 2.37
CA ASP A 182 -3.51 -4.80 2.84
C ASP A 182 -3.21 -4.47 4.31
N VAL A 183 -2.90 -5.48 5.14
CA VAL A 183 -2.46 -5.29 6.52
C VAL A 183 -1.13 -4.53 6.55
N LEU A 184 -0.17 -4.91 5.72
CA LEU A 184 1.11 -4.22 5.60
C LEU A 184 0.92 -2.77 5.14
N ALA A 185 0.19 -2.54 4.04
CA ALA A 185 -0.04 -1.21 3.48
C ALA A 185 -0.75 -0.28 4.50
N GLY A 186 -1.74 -0.81 5.25
CA GLY A 186 -2.40 -0.09 6.33
C GLY A 186 -1.47 0.23 7.51
N THR A 187 -0.49 -0.64 7.81
CA THR A 187 0.53 -0.38 8.84
C THR A 187 1.50 0.72 8.39
N VAL A 188 1.95 0.68 7.12
CA VAL A 188 2.78 1.73 6.52
C VAL A 188 2.07 3.08 6.61
N ALA A 189 0.80 3.14 6.14
CA ALA A 189 0.01 4.36 6.16
C ALA A 189 -0.12 4.95 7.57
N SER A 190 -0.34 4.10 8.57
CA SER A 190 -0.43 4.55 9.96
C SER A 190 0.88 5.15 10.48
N LEU A 191 2.01 4.52 10.23
CA LEU A 191 3.30 5.02 10.72
C LEU A 191 3.70 6.33 10.01
N VAL A 192 3.46 6.41 8.70
CA VAL A 192 3.71 7.62 7.90
C VAL A 192 2.82 8.78 8.34
N SER A 193 1.53 8.54 8.60
CA SER A 193 0.60 9.58 9.07
C SER A 193 0.99 10.20 10.42
N ARG A 194 1.85 9.53 11.18
CA ARG A 194 2.40 10.02 12.45
C ARG A 194 3.68 10.84 12.28
N GLY A 195 4.06 11.17 11.05
CA GLY A 195 5.25 11.97 10.73
C GLY A 195 6.57 11.21 10.83
N ILE A 196 6.55 9.88 10.82
CA ILE A 196 7.78 9.08 10.71
C ILE A 196 8.23 9.13 9.25
N ASN A 197 9.53 9.33 9.03
CA ASN A 197 10.11 9.32 7.69
C ASN A 197 9.70 8.07 6.90
N GLU A 198 9.43 8.20 5.62
CA GLU A 198 8.80 7.18 4.77
C GLU A 198 9.59 5.87 4.73
N THR A 199 10.92 5.95 4.61
CA THR A 199 11.80 4.77 4.57
C THR A 199 11.83 4.07 5.92
N VAL A 200 11.97 4.83 7.01
CA VAL A 200 11.97 4.29 8.38
C VAL A 200 10.60 3.70 8.72
N ALA A 201 9.51 4.40 8.40
CA ALA A 201 8.13 3.91 8.61
C ALA A 201 7.89 2.59 7.85
N SER A 202 8.38 2.51 6.60
CA SER A 202 8.29 1.31 5.79
C SER A 202 9.07 0.14 6.40
N ALA A 203 10.29 0.36 6.86
CA ALA A 203 11.10 -0.67 7.50
C ALA A 203 10.46 -1.15 8.82
N MET A 204 9.95 -0.22 9.64
CA MET A 204 9.22 -0.55 10.87
C MET A 204 7.94 -1.34 10.56
N ALA A 205 7.15 -0.92 9.56
CA ALA A 205 5.91 -1.59 9.18
C ALA A 205 6.16 -3.03 8.72
N VAL A 206 7.17 -3.25 7.89
CA VAL A 206 7.54 -4.60 7.42
C VAL A 206 8.00 -5.48 8.58
N TYR A 207 8.79 -4.94 9.50
CA TYR A 207 9.23 -5.68 10.69
C TYR A 207 8.05 -6.05 11.60
N ILE A 208 7.17 -5.08 11.92
CA ILE A 208 5.98 -5.27 12.77
C ILE A 208 5.03 -6.28 12.13
N HIS A 209 4.78 -6.17 10.84
CA HIS A 209 3.92 -7.10 10.09
C HIS A 209 4.48 -8.52 10.09
N GLY A 210 5.78 -8.67 9.87
CA GLY A 210 6.45 -9.98 9.94
C GLY A 210 6.36 -10.58 11.35
N LEU A 211 6.66 -9.79 12.39
CA LEU A 211 6.57 -10.21 13.78
C LEU A 211 5.13 -10.63 14.17
N ALA A 212 4.12 -9.86 13.73
CA ALA A 212 2.72 -10.21 13.91
C ALA A 212 2.37 -11.55 13.23
N GLY A 213 2.93 -11.82 12.05
CA GLY A 213 2.83 -13.11 11.37
C GLY A 213 3.46 -14.26 12.17
N ASP A 214 4.61 -14.02 12.80
CA ASP A 214 5.27 -15.02 13.65
C ASP A 214 4.46 -15.32 14.91
N ILE A 215 3.95 -14.29 15.58
CA ILE A 215 3.03 -14.44 16.73
C ILE A 215 1.76 -15.19 16.32
N ALA A 216 1.18 -14.86 15.17
CA ALA A 216 -0.01 -15.54 14.66
C ALA A 216 0.26 -17.02 14.37
N LYS A 217 1.40 -17.35 13.76
CA LYS A 217 1.85 -18.74 13.55
C LYS A 217 1.96 -19.50 14.86
N ASP A 218 2.60 -18.91 15.85
CA ASP A 218 2.81 -19.58 17.15
C ASP A 218 1.49 -19.78 17.91
N LYS A 219 0.54 -18.84 17.78
CA LYS A 219 -0.76 -18.89 18.45
C LYS A 219 -1.78 -19.81 17.75
N TYR A 220 -1.80 -19.82 16.42
CA TYR A 220 -2.86 -20.45 15.64
C TYR A 220 -2.39 -21.61 14.74
N GLY A 221 -1.08 -21.80 14.61
CA GLY A 221 -0.47 -22.69 13.61
C GLY A 221 -0.35 -22.04 12.24
N ILE A 222 0.68 -22.41 11.48
CA ILE A 222 1.06 -21.79 10.22
C ILE A 222 -0.05 -21.84 9.16
N GLU A 223 -0.76 -22.95 9.06
CA GLU A 223 -1.86 -23.17 8.10
C GLU A 223 -3.10 -22.30 8.41
N SER A 224 -3.16 -21.75 9.62
CA SER A 224 -4.29 -20.95 10.07
C SER A 224 -3.99 -19.46 10.09
N VAL A 225 -2.82 -19.01 9.64
CA VAL A 225 -2.49 -17.58 9.55
C VAL A 225 -3.37 -16.93 8.49
N THR A 226 -4.17 -15.96 8.91
CA THR A 226 -5.01 -15.13 8.04
C THR A 226 -4.72 -13.66 8.28
N ALA A 227 -5.06 -12.79 7.33
CA ALA A 227 -4.85 -11.35 7.47
C ALA A 227 -5.47 -10.77 8.77
N SER A 228 -6.68 -11.22 9.14
CA SER A 228 -7.34 -10.80 10.39
C SER A 228 -6.54 -11.21 11.62
N LYS A 229 -6.01 -12.45 11.64
CA LYS A 229 -5.19 -12.94 12.77
C LYS A 229 -3.84 -12.23 12.86
N VAL A 230 -3.25 -11.91 11.70
CA VAL A 230 -2.03 -11.06 11.67
C VAL A 230 -2.33 -9.69 12.27
N MET A 231 -3.43 -9.06 11.87
CA MET A 231 -3.86 -7.76 12.41
C MET A 231 -4.10 -7.80 13.93
N GLU A 232 -4.71 -8.88 14.46
CA GLU A 232 -4.91 -9.09 15.92
C GLU A 232 -3.60 -9.29 16.68
N CYS A 233 -2.54 -9.72 15.99
CA CYS A 233 -1.22 -9.99 16.59
C CYS A 233 -0.23 -8.84 16.38
N ILE A 234 -0.65 -7.71 15.81
CA ILE A 234 0.19 -6.50 15.75
C ILE A 234 0.46 -6.03 17.18
N PRO A 235 1.76 -5.91 17.57
CA PRO A 235 2.16 -5.54 18.93
C PRO A 235 1.86 -4.08 19.28
#